data_1bd53b62eae87a34b637b02e4aa66f20
#
_entry.id   1bd53b62eae87a34b637b02e4aa66f20
#
_cell.length_a   1.000
_cell.length_b   1.000
_cell.length_c   1.000
_cell.angle_alpha   90.00
_cell.angle_beta   90.00
_cell.angle_gamma   90.00
#
_symmetry.space_group_name_H-M   'P 1'
#
loop_
_entity.id
_entity.type
_entity.pdbx_description
1 polymer ?
#
loop_
_entity_poly.entity_id
_entity_poly.type
_entity_poly.pdbx_seq_one_letter_code
_entity_poly.pdbx_strand_id
1 'polypeptide(L)'
;MYRVVLSLIFCISFLFAGVNINTADKKELMTLDGIGAKKAEAIIKYRTNNKFNSIEDLKKVDGIGDKLFDKIKDKIIVNSK
;
A
#
# COMPACT_ATOMS: atom_id res chain seq x y z
N MET A 1 -20.24 -15.98 -21.25
CA MET A 1 -19.82 -14.67 -21.67
C MET A 1 -19.99 -13.60 -20.62
N TYR A 2 -21.19 -13.44 -20.11
CA TYR A 2 -21.38 -12.45 -19.07
C TYR A 2 -20.62 -12.79 -17.79
N ARG A 3 -20.25 -14.04 -17.58
CA ARG A 3 -19.43 -14.42 -16.45
C ARG A 3 -18.06 -13.75 -16.52
N VAL A 4 -17.51 -13.70 -17.72
CA VAL A 4 -16.20 -13.07 -17.92
C VAL A 4 -16.30 -11.58 -17.63
N VAL A 5 -17.40 -10.97 -18.06
CA VAL A 5 -17.61 -9.55 -17.80
C VAL A 5 -17.68 -9.27 -16.31
N LEU A 6 -18.39 -10.12 -15.57
CA LEU A 6 -18.48 -9.97 -14.13
C LEU A 6 -17.12 -10.07 -13.46
N SER A 7 -16.28 -11.00 -13.91
CA SER A 7 -14.94 -11.13 -13.38
C SER A 7 -14.12 -9.87 -13.59
N LEU A 8 -14.22 -9.29 -14.77
CA LEU A 8 -13.48 -8.08 -15.07
C LEU A 8 -13.94 -6.92 -14.19
N ILE A 9 -15.23 -6.80 -13.99
CA ILE A 9 -15.76 -5.73 -13.14
C ILE A 9 -15.28 -5.90 -11.72
N PHE A 10 -15.26 -7.12 -11.23
CA PHE A 10 -14.77 -7.40 -9.90
C PHE A 10 -13.31 -7.00 -9.74
N CYS A 11 -12.48 -7.33 -10.73
CA CYS A 11 -11.07 -6.97 -10.69
C CYS A 11 -10.87 -5.46 -10.66
N ILE A 12 -11.66 -4.74 -11.44
CA ILE A 12 -11.56 -3.28 -11.46
C ILE A 12 -11.91 -2.70 -10.10
N SER A 13 -12.97 -3.19 -9.48
CA SER A 13 -13.36 -2.75 -8.15
C SER A 13 -12.24 -2.98 -7.15
N PHE A 14 -11.60 -4.13 -7.24
CA PHE A 14 -10.52 -4.47 -6.34
C PHE A 14 -9.36 -3.47 -6.47
N LEU A 15 -9.07 -3.02 -7.69
CA LEU A 15 -7.98 -2.08 -7.90
C LEU A 15 -8.20 -0.74 -7.22
N PHE A 16 -9.44 -0.39 -6.93
CA PHE A 16 -9.75 0.86 -6.25
C PHE A 16 -9.72 0.76 -4.74
N ALA A 17 -9.41 -0.40 -4.21
CA ALA A 17 -9.42 -0.61 -2.76
C ALA A 17 -8.24 0.04 -2.04
N GLY A 18 -7.18 0.38 -2.78
CA GLY A 18 -6.00 0.94 -2.16
C GLY A 18 -5.04 -0.14 -1.66
N VAL A 19 -3.85 0.28 -1.30
CA VAL A 19 -2.82 -0.63 -0.81
C VAL A 19 -2.80 -0.57 0.72
N ASN A 20 -3.05 -1.71 1.36
CA ASN A 20 -3.04 -1.78 2.82
C ASN A 20 -1.60 -1.96 3.28
N ILE A 21 -1.05 -0.91 3.88
CA ILE A 21 0.37 -0.91 4.25
C ILE A 21 0.71 -1.89 5.36
N ASN A 22 -0.29 -2.37 6.09
CA ASN A 22 -0.06 -3.38 7.13
C ASN A 22 0.03 -4.79 6.58
N THR A 23 -0.54 -5.07 5.42
CA THR A 23 -0.63 -6.43 4.90
C THR A 23 -0.09 -6.62 3.50
N ALA A 24 0.11 -5.54 2.74
CA ALA A 24 0.56 -5.64 1.36
C ALA A 24 1.91 -6.32 1.27
N ASP A 25 2.10 -7.15 0.25
CA ASP A 25 3.40 -7.75 0.03
C ASP A 25 4.33 -6.78 -0.69
N LYS A 26 5.56 -7.19 -0.89
CA LYS A 26 6.56 -6.33 -1.50
C LYS A 26 6.15 -5.84 -2.88
N LYS A 27 5.63 -6.75 -3.70
CA LYS A 27 5.19 -6.40 -5.05
C LYS A 27 4.10 -5.35 -5.03
N GLU A 28 3.15 -5.53 -4.14
CA GLU A 28 2.04 -4.61 -4.03
C GLU A 28 2.50 -3.23 -3.58
N LEU A 29 3.39 -3.20 -2.60
CA LEU A 29 3.95 -1.92 -2.14
C LEU A 29 4.70 -1.20 -3.25
N MET A 30 5.37 -1.96 -4.11
CA MET A 30 6.14 -1.38 -5.20
C MET A 30 5.26 -0.79 -6.30
N THR A 31 3.97 -1.05 -6.29
CA THR A 31 3.06 -0.39 -7.23
C THR A 31 2.83 1.07 -6.86
N LEU A 32 3.18 1.46 -5.65
CA LEU A 32 3.04 2.84 -5.22
C LEU A 32 4.16 3.69 -5.84
N ASP A 33 3.77 4.87 -6.27
CA ASP A 33 4.69 5.78 -6.93
C ASP A 33 5.85 6.14 -6.01
N GLY A 34 7.07 5.92 -6.47
CA GLY A 34 8.25 6.24 -5.67
C GLY A 34 8.67 5.18 -4.67
N ILE A 35 7.93 4.08 -4.58
CA ILE A 35 8.27 2.98 -3.67
C ILE A 35 8.95 1.89 -4.49
N GLY A 36 10.27 1.83 -4.39
CA GLY A 36 11.03 0.75 -5.00
C GLY A 36 11.27 -0.38 -4.01
N ALA A 37 12.15 -1.31 -4.40
CA ALA A 37 12.41 -2.49 -3.59
C ALA A 37 12.89 -2.16 -2.19
N LYS A 38 13.80 -1.20 -2.07
CA LYS A 38 14.35 -0.87 -0.76
C LYS A 38 13.31 -0.27 0.18
N LYS A 39 12.49 0.64 -0.33
CA LYS A 39 11.47 1.25 0.50
C LYS A 39 10.39 0.24 0.87
N ALA A 40 10.04 -0.63 -0.07
CA ALA A 40 9.08 -1.68 0.24
C ALA A 40 9.60 -2.59 1.36
N GLU A 41 10.86 -2.96 1.29
CA GLU A 41 11.46 -3.76 2.34
C GLU A 41 11.49 -3.03 3.67
N ALA A 42 11.75 -1.74 3.64
CA ALA A 42 11.77 -0.94 4.86
C ALA A 42 10.38 -0.88 5.51
N ILE A 43 9.34 -0.79 4.69
CA ILE A 43 7.97 -0.80 5.19
C ILE A 43 7.65 -2.14 5.84
N ILE A 44 8.01 -3.22 5.17
CA ILE A 44 7.74 -4.55 5.70
C ILE A 44 8.49 -4.77 7.01
N LYS A 45 9.74 -4.35 7.06
CA LYS A 45 10.53 -4.48 8.26
C LYS A 45 9.95 -3.66 9.41
N TYR A 46 9.55 -2.44 9.12
CA TYR A 46 8.98 -1.57 10.14
C TYR A 46 7.72 -2.18 10.74
N ARG A 47 6.81 -2.67 9.90
CA ARG A 47 5.54 -3.17 10.39
C ARG A 47 5.66 -4.50 11.16
N THR A 48 6.80 -5.16 11.02
CA THR A 48 7.06 -6.37 11.79
C THR A 48 7.10 -6.07 13.28
N ASN A 49 7.61 -4.91 13.64
CA ASN A 49 7.73 -4.49 15.03
C ASN A 49 6.71 -3.42 15.43
N ASN A 50 6.19 -2.68 14.45
CA ASN A 50 5.35 -1.52 14.72
C ASN A 50 4.21 -1.47 13.72
N LYS A 51 3.06 -1.90 14.15
CA LYS A 51 1.88 -1.85 13.30
C LYS A 51 1.57 -0.39 12.94
N PHE A 52 1.13 -0.17 11.72
CA PHE A 52 0.66 1.15 11.31
C PHE A 52 -0.74 1.38 11.82
N ASN A 53 -0.94 2.42 12.59
CA ASN A 53 -2.26 2.77 13.12
C ASN A 53 -2.97 3.79 12.24
N SER A 54 -2.22 4.54 11.48
CA SER A 54 -2.77 5.51 10.52
C SER A 54 -1.82 5.57 9.35
N ILE A 55 -2.32 6.12 8.23
CA ILE A 55 -1.45 6.23 7.06
C ILE A 55 -0.27 7.17 7.32
N GLU A 56 -0.45 8.15 8.20
CA GLU A 56 0.63 9.07 8.56
C GLU A 56 1.80 8.36 9.20
N ASP A 57 1.58 7.21 9.80
CA ASP A 57 2.67 6.45 10.41
C ASP A 57 3.69 5.99 9.38
N LEU A 58 3.31 5.97 8.10
CA LEU A 58 4.23 5.60 7.05
C LEU A 58 5.42 6.53 7.00
N LYS A 59 5.26 7.76 7.42
CA LYS A 59 6.35 8.73 7.45
C LYS A 59 7.42 8.39 8.47
N LYS A 60 7.14 7.47 9.37
CA LYS A 60 8.12 7.00 10.35
C LYS A 60 9.10 5.99 9.74
N VAL A 61 8.76 5.47 8.58
CA VAL A 61 9.63 4.51 7.90
C VAL A 61 10.79 5.27 7.26
N ASP A 62 11.98 4.72 7.43
CA ASP A 62 13.19 5.32 6.88
C ASP A 62 13.06 5.44 5.36
N GLY A 63 13.35 6.63 4.85
CA GLY A 63 13.26 6.87 3.41
C GLY A 63 11.92 7.40 2.93
N ILE A 64 10.93 7.49 3.80
CA ILE A 64 9.63 8.02 3.41
C ILE A 64 9.41 9.34 4.15
N GLY A 65 9.51 10.42 3.42
CA GLY A 65 9.29 11.74 3.96
C GLY A 65 7.95 12.30 3.52
N ASP A 66 7.75 13.57 3.83
CA ASP A 66 6.47 14.23 3.57
C ASP A 66 6.11 14.27 2.09
N LYS A 67 7.09 14.52 1.23
CA LYS A 67 6.82 14.62 -0.21
C LYS A 67 6.36 13.31 -0.79
N LEU A 68 7.05 12.24 -0.45
CA LEU A 68 6.69 10.92 -0.95
C LEU A 68 5.34 10.50 -0.39
N PHE A 69 5.12 10.76 0.89
CA PHE A 69 3.84 10.45 1.52
C PHE A 69 2.69 11.16 0.79
N ASP A 70 2.87 12.43 0.50
CA ASP A 70 1.82 13.20 -0.19
C ASP A 70 1.48 12.62 -1.56
N LYS A 71 2.47 12.06 -2.24
CA LYS A 71 2.23 11.45 -3.55
C LYS A 71 1.36 10.22 -3.48
N ILE A 72 1.49 9.45 -2.41
CA ILE A 72 0.85 8.13 -2.35
C ILE A 72 -0.28 8.05 -1.35
N LYS A 73 -0.50 9.08 -0.55
CA LYS A 73 -1.49 9.01 0.54
C LYS A 73 -2.89 8.64 0.08
N ASP A 74 -3.25 9.02 -1.13
CA ASP A 74 -4.57 8.70 -1.67
C ASP A 74 -4.71 7.25 -2.12
N LYS A 75 -3.59 6.54 -2.18
CA LYS A 75 -3.58 5.16 -2.68
C LYS A 75 -3.26 4.14 -1.61
N ILE A 76 -3.13 4.58 -0.37
CA ILE A 76 -2.82 3.68 0.72
C ILE A 76 -3.92 3.72 1.76
N ILE A 77 -4.09 2.59 2.44
CA ILE A 77 -5.04 2.48 3.52
C ILE A 77 -4.39 1.74 4.67
N VAL A 78 -5.00 1.87 5.82
CA VAL A 78 -4.57 1.12 7.01
C VAL A 78 -5.75 0.32 7.48
N ASN A 79 -5.53 -0.97 7.64
CA ASN A 79 -6.52 -1.86 8.20
C ASN A 79 -5.84 -2.60 9.34
N SER A 80 -6.33 -2.39 10.52
CA SER A 80 -5.69 -2.94 11.72
C SER A 80 -6.13 -4.35 12.05
N LYS A 81 -7.02 -4.91 11.28
CA LYS A 81 -7.45 -6.29 11.52
C LYS A 81 -6.56 -7.31 10.91
#